data_5530a188675c227b810d0e270dcff159
#
_entry.id   5530a188675c227b810d0e270dcff159
#
_cell.length_a   1.000
_cell.length_b   1.000
_cell.length_c   1.000
_cell.angle_alpha   90.00
_cell.angle_beta   90.00
_cell.angle_gamma   90.00
#
_symmetry.space_group_name_H-M   'P 1'
#
loop_
_entity.id
_entity.type
_entity.pdbx_description
1 polymer ?
#
loop_
_entity_poly.entity_id
_entity_poly.type
_entity_poly.pdbx_seq_one_letter_code
_entity_poly.pdbx_strand_id
1 'polypeptide(L)'
;MGRWYVIGRVPNYIERGHVASVNTYTLREDNKVAITYQFREGFSEPQEELSIRAKVDEDSGNRRWRTWFYRIVPTHSRILEVAPDYSWALIGYPGREMAWIFAREPDMDNTLYRHLAQRLRDEYDVNTDKLKRVPQHPEQAGRLGFEVPNKK
;
A
#
# COMPACT_ATOMS: atom_id res chain seq x y z
N MET A 1 -1.01 12.03 6.34
CA MET A 1 -0.30 11.39 7.46
C MET A 1 -1.23 10.44 8.19
N GLY A 2 -0.78 9.79 9.25
CA GLY A 2 -1.58 8.84 10.01
C GLY A 2 -1.60 7.45 9.40
N ARG A 3 -2.60 6.67 9.79
CA ARG A 3 -2.71 5.26 9.42
C ARG A 3 -3.39 5.08 8.08
N TRP A 4 -2.82 4.18 7.29
CA TRP A 4 -3.39 3.75 6.02
C TRP A 4 -3.33 2.22 5.94
N TYR A 5 -4.49 1.59 5.85
CA TYR A 5 -4.57 0.15 5.65
C TYR A 5 -4.26 -0.18 4.20
N VAL A 6 -3.46 -1.23 3.99
CA VAL A 6 -3.16 -1.73 2.64
C VAL A 6 -4.32 -2.63 2.22
N ILE A 7 -5.18 -2.13 1.35
CA ILE A 7 -6.40 -2.85 0.92
C ILE A 7 -6.10 -3.75 -0.28
N GLY A 8 -5.27 -3.27 -1.19
CA GLY A 8 -4.88 -4.03 -2.37
C GLY A 8 -3.49 -3.62 -2.82
N ARG A 9 -2.81 -4.53 -3.50
CA ARG A 9 -1.50 -4.26 -4.07
C ARG A 9 -1.17 -5.26 -5.17
N VAL A 10 -0.25 -4.86 -6.03
CA VAL A 10 0.47 -5.82 -6.86
C VAL A 10 1.54 -6.43 -5.94
N PRO A 11 1.54 -7.76 -5.73
CA PRO A 11 2.48 -8.38 -4.79
C PRO A 11 3.94 -8.09 -5.12
N ASN A 12 4.75 -7.81 -4.11
CA ASN A 12 6.17 -7.52 -4.23
C ASN A 12 6.96 -8.37 -3.23
N TYR A 13 8.30 -8.34 -3.33
CA TYR A 13 9.16 -9.19 -2.51
C TYR A 13 9.07 -8.89 -1.01
N ILE A 14 8.82 -7.65 -0.64
CA ILE A 14 8.81 -7.25 0.77
C ILE A 14 7.46 -7.61 1.40
N GLU A 15 6.36 -7.34 0.69
CA GLU A 15 5.01 -7.40 1.27
C GLU A 15 4.24 -8.67 0.93
N ARG A 16 4.73 -9.46 -0.03
CA ARG A 16 4.00 -10.65 -0.51
C ARG A 16 3.63 -11.58 0.63
N GLY A 17 2.35 -11.94 0.67
CA GLY A 17 1.83 -12.89 1.66
C GLY A 17 1.62 -12.30 3.05
N HIS A 18 1.91 -11.02 3.25
CA HIS A 18 1.60 -10.34 4.51
C HIS A 18 0.11 -10.05 4.62
N VAL A 19 -0.44 -10.20 5.81
CA VAL A 19 -1.85 -9.90 6.10
C VAL A 19 -1.93 -8.84 7.20
N ALA A 20 -3.12 -8.29 7.39
CA ALA A 20 -3.36 -7.22 8.37
C ALA A 20 -2.38 -6.06 8.20
N SER A 21 -2.04 -5.75 6.95
CA SER A 21 -1.00 -4.78 6.62
C SER A 21 -1.50 -3.34 6.77
N VAL A 22 -0.72 -2.53 7.50
CA VAL A 22 -1.03 -1.13 7.71
C VAL A 22 0.26 -0.31 7.74
N ASN A 23 0.21 0.86 7.10
CA ASN A 23 1.29 1.84 7.14
C ASN A 23 0.87 3.01 8.01
N THR A 24 1.76 3.45 8.89
CA THR A 24 1.58 4.68 9.67
C THR A 24 2.64 5.69 9.23
N TYR A 25 2.19 6.85 8.79
CA TYR A 25 3.04 7.91 8.26
C TYR A 25 3.15 9.04 9.27
N THR A 26 4.37 9.44 9.58
CA THR A 26 4.64 10.56 10.48
C THR A 26 5.56 11.56 9.77
N LEU A 27 5.08 12.79 9.61
CA LEU A 27 5.86 13.87 9.01
C LEU A 27 7.00 14.27 9.96
N ARG A 28 8.20 14.35 9.42
CA ARG A 28 9.40 14.82 10.10
C ARG A 28 9.84 16.15 9.49
N GLU A 29 10.96 16.69 9.96
CA GLU A 29 11.54 17.92 9.43
C GLU A 29 12.06 17.70 7.99
N ASP A 30 12.17 18.80 7.22
CA ASP A 30 12.75 18.80 5.87
C ASP A 30 12.06 17.85 4.89
N ASN A 31 10.73 17.76 4.97
CA ASN A 31 9.90 16.89 4.11
C ASN A 31 10.27 15.40 4.22
N LYS A 32 10.88 15.01 5.32
CA LYS A 32 11.12 13.62 5.64
C LYS A 32 9.88 13.00 6.27
N VAL A 33 9.64 11.74 5.97
CA VAL A 33 8.52 10.99 6.49
C VAL A 33 9.01 9.69 7.09
N ALA A 34 8.63 9.42 8.32
CA ALA A 34 8.83 8.11 8.94
C ALA A 34 7.60 7.26 8.67
N ILE A 35 7.82 6.04 8.18
CA ILE A 35 6.75 5.09 7.90
C ILE A 35 6.98 3.87 8.76
N THR A 36 5.96 3.47 9.51
CA THR A 36 5.96 2.19 10.22
C THR A 36 5.02 1.25 9.49
N TYR A 37 5.57 0.20 8.92
CA TYR A 37 4.81 -0.85 8.25
C TYR A 37 4.59 -1.99 9.22
N GLN A 38 3.33 -2.23 9.58
CA GLN A 38 2.92 -3.30 10.48
C GLN A 38 2.18 -4.38 9.68
N PHE A 39 2.49 -5.64 9.97
CA PHE A 39 1.93 -6.75 9.22
C PHE A 39 2.03 -8.04 10.03
N ARG A 40 1.40 -9.10 9.51
CA ARG A 40 1.54 -10.47 10.02
C ARG A 40 1.86 -11.40 8.85
N GLU A 41 2.66 -12.42 9.10
CA GLU A 41 2.92 -13.47 8.12
C GLU A 41 1.71 -14.40 7.93
N GLY A 42 0.78 -14.37 8.85
CA GLY A 42 -0.51 -15.04 8.87
C GLY A 42 -1.28 -14.56 10.08
N PHE A 43 -2.59 -14.82 10.11
CA PHE A 43 -3.43 -14.30 11.20
C PHE A 43 -3.13 -14.96 12.56
N SER A 44 -2.51 -16.14 12.56
CA SER A 44 -2.07 -16.83 13.78
C SER A 44 -0.64 -16.45 14.19
N GLU A 45 0.04 -15.62 13.40
CA GLU A 45 1.41 -15.19 13.66
C GLU A 45 1.42 -13.85 14.39
N PRO A 46 2.51 -13.54 15.12
CA PRO A 46 2.61 -12.25 15.80
C PRO A 46 2.70 -11.09 14.81
N GLN A 47 2.31 -9.91 15.28
CA GLN A 47 2.49 -8.70 14.50
C GLN A 47 3.98 -8.32 14.43
N GLU A 48 4.43 -7.97 13.24
CA GLU A 48 5.80 -7.52 12.98
C GLU A 48 5.76 -6.07 12.50
N GLU A 49 6.90 -5.39 12.66
CA GLU A 49 7.05 -4.01 12.21
C GLU A 49 8.32 -3.83 11.40
N LEU A 50 8.23 -2.99 10.39
CA LEU A 50 9.36 -2.56 9.58
C LEU A 50 9.36 -1.04 9.53
N SER A 51 10.47 -0.42 9.92
CA SER A 51 10.64 1.03 9.85
C SER A 51 11.19 1.43 8.49
N ILE A 52 10.50 2.33 7.82
CA ILE A 52 10.82 2.79 6.48
C ILE A 52 10.97 4.30 6.53
N ARG A 53 11.95 4.83 5.80
CA ARG A 53 12.14 6.26 5.67
C ARG A 53 11.80 6.71 4.27
N ALA A 54 11.19 7.89 4.17
CA ALA A 54 10.88 8.48 2.90
C ALA A 54 11.18 9.98 2.90
N LYS A 55 11.35 10.53 1.72
CA LYS A 55 11.46 11.97 1.53
C LYS A 55 10.51 12.38 0.40
N VAL A 56 9.75 13.43 0.65
CA VAL A 56 8.80 13.96 -0.32
C VAL A 56 9.54 14.97 -1.20
N ASP A 57 9.34 14.87 -2.51
CA ASP A 57 9.86 15.82 -3.48
C ASP A 57 8.95 17.07 -3.49
N GLU A 58 9.48 18.19 -3.03
CA GLU A 58 8.75 19.45 -2.91
C GLU A 58 8.20 19.94 -4.24
N ASP A 59 8.95 19.77 -5.32
CA ASP A 59 8.57 20.28 -6.65
C ASP A 59 7.42 19.49 -7.28
N SER A 60 7.01 18.41 -6.67
CA SER A 60 5.95 17.53 -7.21
C SER A 60 4.57 17.81 -6.66
N GLY A 61 4.40 18.80 -5.76
CA GLY A 61 3.15 18.97 -5.01
C GLY A 61 2.91 17.84 -4.02
N ASN A 62 3.97 17.33 -3.42
CA ASN A 62 3.96 16.22 -2.44
C ASN A 62 3.52 14.87 -3.03
N ARG A 63 3.58 14.71 -4.34
CA ARG A 63 3.14 13.47 -5.01
C ARG A 63 4.25 12.47 -5.23
N ARG A 64 5.48 12.91 -5.46
CA ARG A 64 6.62 12.02 -5.69
C ARG A 64 7.39 11.83 -4.41
N TRP A 65 7.67 10.57 -4.09
CA TRP A 65 8.32 10.17 -2.86
C TRP A 65 9.49 9.25 -3.17
N ARG A 66 10.60 9.45 -2.47
CA ARG A 66 11.71 8.50 -2.43
C ARG A 66 11.61 7.73 -1.12
N THR A 67 11.63 6.42 -1.21
CA THR A 67 11.43 5.54 -0.05
C THR A 67 12.62 4.59 0.07
N TRP A 68 13.21 4.50 1.25
CA TRP A 68 14.34 3.64 1.52
C TRP A 68 13.90 2.42 2.32
N PHE A 69 13.87 1.28 1.65
CA PHE A 69 13.74 -0.02 2.28
C PHE A 69 15.17 -0.53 2.54
N TYR A 70 15.46 -0.96 3.78
CA TYR A 70 16.77 -1.51 4.17
C TYR A 70 17.96 -0.57 3.94
N ARG A 71 17.76 0.73 3.80
CA ARG A 71 18.79 1.77 3.69
C ARG A 71 19.74 1.67 2.48
N ILE A 72 19.46 0.85 1.47
CA ILE A 72 20.43 0.61 0.39
C ILE A 72 20.11 1.42 -0.87
N VAL A 73 18.92 1.28 -1.43
CA VAL A 73 18.55 1.96 -2.66
C VAL A 73 17.18 2.60 -2.50
N PRO A 74 17.06 3.90 -2.82
CA PRO A 74 15.74 4.52 -2.76
C PRO A 74 14.85 4.01 -3.89
N THR A 75 13.59 3.78 -3.56
CA THR A 75 12.55 3.53 -4.54
C THR A 75 11.73 4.79 -4.71
N HIS A 76 11.17 4.97 -5.91
CA HIS A 76 10.37 6.14 -6.22
C HIS A 76 8.91 5.73 -6.35
N SER A 77 8.04 6.38 -5.60
CA SER A 77 6.62 6.16 -5.69
C SER A 77 5.89 7.48 -5.90
N ARG A 78 4.67 7.39 -6.42
CA ARG A 78 3.81 8.55 -6.63
C ARG A 78 2.47 8.32 -6.00
N ILE A 79 1.94 9.36 -5.36
CA ILE A 79 0.54 9.41 -5.02
C ILE A 79 -0.21 9.74 -6.31
N LEU A 80 -0.96 8.78 -6.83
CA LEU A 80 -1.68 8.95 -8.09
C LEU A 80 -2.98 9.71 -7.87
N GLU A 81 -3.71 9.35 -6.82
CA GLU A 81 -4.98 9.97 -6.50
C GLU A 81 -5.30 9.78 -5.04
N VAL A 82 -5.98 10.76 -4.44
CA VAL A 82 -6.48 10.69 -3.07
C VAL A 82 -7.95 11.08 -3.12
N ALA A 83 -8.80 10.36 -2.41
CA ALA A 83 -10.21 10.70 -2.31
C ALA A 83 -10.38 12.13 -1.75
N PRO A 84 -11.40 12.90 -2.20
CA PRO A 84 -11.63 14.25 -1.65
C PRO A 84 -11.78 14.28 -0.13
N ASP A 85 -12.31 13.23 0.46
CA ASP A 85 -12.49 13.10 1.91
C ASP A 85 -11.33 12.36 2.59
N TYR A 86 -10.25 12.05 1.85
CA TYR A 86 -9.09 11.31 2.32
C TYR A 86 -9.39 9.88 2.79
N SER A 87 -10.49 9.28 2.35
CA SER A 87 -10.86 7.93 2.77
C SER A 87 -10.06 6.83 2.09
N TRP A 88 -9.54 7.10 0.89
CA TRP A 88 -8.68 6.16 0.15
C TRP A 88 -7.61 6.90 -0.64
N ALA A 89 -6.57 6.16 -1.05
CA ALA A 89 -5.51 6.69 -1.89
C ALA A 89 -4.99 5.61 -2.84
N LEU A 90 -4.57 6.04 -4.03
CA LEU A 90 -3.93 5.20 -5.03
C LEU A 90 -2.46 5.60 -5.14
N ILE A 91 -1.59 4.62 -5.01
CA ILE A 91 -0.14 4.81 -5.05
C ILE A 91 0.43 3.97 -6.18
N GLY A 92 1.34 4.53 -6.95
CA GLY A 92 1.99 3.84 -8.05
C GLY A 92 3.50 3.99 -8.00
N TYR A 93 4.17 3.14 -8.75
CA TYR A 93 5.62 3.12 -8.88
C TYR A 93 5.98 3.39 -10.34
N PRO A 94 6.51 4.57 -10.67
CA PRO A 94 6.77 4.92 -12.07
C PRO A 94 7.70 3.94 -12.77
N GLY A 95 7.33 3.54 -13.99
CA GLY A 95 8.12 2.63 -14.81
C GLY A 95 8.10 1.18 -14.34
N ARG A 96 7.25 0.83 -13.39
CA ARG A 96 7.10 -0.53 -12.88
C ARG A 96 5.63 -0.88 -12.72
N GLU A 97 5.34 -2.18 -12.73
CA GLU A 97 3.99 -2.69 -12.58
C GLU A 97 3.65 -2.86 -11.09
N MET A 98 3.81 -1.78 -10.33
CA MET A 98 3.53 -1.82 -8.90
C MET A 98 2.53 -0.75 -8.53
N ALA A 99 1.58 -1.12 -7.69
CA ALA A 99 0.55 -0.22 -7.22
C ALA A 99 -0.03 -0.69 -5.89
N TRP A 100 -0.59 0.26 -5.15
CA TRP A 100 -1.25 0.01 -3.88
C TRP A 100 -2.56 0.78 -3.83
N ILE A 101 -3.57 0.17 -3.23
CA ILE A 101 -4.80 0.82 -2.83
C ILE A 101 -4.81 0.89 -1.32
N PHE A 102 -4.80 2.10 -0.78
CA PHE A 102 -4.83 2.36 0.66
C PHE A 102 -6.19 2.90 1.08
N ALA A 103 -6.57 2.63 2.32
CA ALA A 103 -7.78 3.20 2.91
C ALA A 103 -7.58 3.51 4.38
N ARG A 104 -8.40 4.44 4.89
CA ARG A 104 -8.40 4.80 6.32
C ARG A 104 -9.03 3.73 7.20
N GLU A 105 -9.91 2.90 6.61
CA GLU A 105 -10.58 1.81 7.30
C GLU A 105 -10.08 0.47 6.76
N PRO A 106 -10.09 -0.60 7.59
CA PRO A 106 -9.63 -1.91 7.16
C PRO A 106 -10.59 -2.60 6.18
N ASP A 107 -11.83 -2.15 6.12
CA ASP A 107 -12.83 -2.71 5.24
C ASP A 107 -13.09 -1.78 4.05
N MET A 108 -13.14 -2.37 2.88
CA MET A 108 -13.50 -1.65 1.66
C MET A 108 -14.56 -2.44 0.92
N ASP A 109 -15.65 -1.75 0.57
CA ASP A 109 -16.69 -2.32 -0.25
C ASP A 109 -16.13 -2.82 -1.60
N ASN A 110 -16.61 -3.96 -2.03
CA ASN A 110 -16.12 -4.62 -3.23
C ASN A 110 -16.38 -3.77 -4.49
N THR A 111 -17.48 -3.05 -4.52
CA THR A 111 -17.82 -2.16 -5.64
C THR A 111 -16.80 -1.02 -5.73
N LEU A 112 -16.46 -0.41 -4.61
CA LEU A 112 -15.43 0.64 -4.57
C LEU A 112 -14.07 0.07 -4.97
N TYR A 113 -13.69 -1.09 -4.45
CA TYR A 113 -12.41 -1.71 -4.79
C TYR A 113 -12.28 -1.93 -6.30
N ARG A 114 -13.31 -2.49 -6.94
CA ARG A 114 -13.30 -2.71 -8.40
C ARG A 114 -13.19 -1.40 -9.16
N HIS A 115 -13.90 -0.37 -8.70
CA HIS A 115 -13.83 0.96 -9.32
C HIS A 115 -12.41 1.54 -9.23
N LEU A 116 -11.76 1.42 -8.08
CA LEU A 116 -10.40 1.90 -7.90
C LEU A 116 -9.38 1.10 -8.71
N ALA A 117 -9.55 -0.22 -8.80
CA ALA A 117 -8.72 -1.06 -9.64
C ALA A 117 -8.84 -0.67 -11.12
N GLN A 118 -10.07 -0.39 -11.57
CA GLN A 118 -10.33 0.07 -12.92
C GLN A 118 -9.67 1.43 -13.19
N ARG A 119 -9.72 2.36 -12.23
CA ARG A 119 -9.04 3.65 -12.35
C ARG A 119 -7.52 3.49 -12.47
N LEU A 120 -6.92 2.60 -11.70
CA LEU A 120 -5.49 2.31 -11.82
C LEU A 120 -5.13 1.87 -13.24
N ARG A 121 -5.94 1.02 -13.84
CA ARG A 121 -5.72 0.53 -15.20
C ARG A 121 -5.99 1.60 -16.25
N ASP A 122 -7.15 2.26 -16.18
CA ASP A 122 -7.64 3.12 -17.26
C ASP A 122 -7.09 4.54 -17.20
N GLU A 123 -6.89 5.08 -15.99
CA GLU A 123 -6.43 6.46 -15.80
C GLU A 123 -4.91 6.56 -15.60
N TYR A 124 -4.29 5.54 -15.01
CA TYR A 124 -2.89 5.58 -14.61
C TYR A 124 -2.03 4.51 -15.29
N ASP A 125 -2.60 3.75 -16.21
CA ASP A 125 -1.90 2.76 -17.03
C ASP A 125 -1.14 1.71 -16.20
N VAL A 126 -1.73 1.30 -15.09
CA VAL A 126 -1.18 0.23 -14.25
C VAL A 126 -1.67 -1.11 -14.76
N ASN A 127 -0.76 -2.07 -14.87
CA ASN A 127 -1.15 -3.45 -15.17
C ASN A 127 -1.75 -4.08 -13.90
N THR A 128 -3.07 -4.28 -13.91
CA THR A 128 -3.81 -4.80 -12.76
C THR A 128 -4.00 -6.31 -12.76
N ASP A 129 -3.36 -7.03 -13.69
CA ASP A 129 -3.53 -8.49 -13.81
C ASP A 129 -3.12 -9.23 -12.55
N LYS A 130 -2.12 -8.73 -11.84
CA LYS A 130 -1.61 -9.33 -10.61
C LYS A 130 -2.10 -8.64 -9.35
N LEU A 131 -2.97 -7.64 -9.49
CA LEU A 131 -3.52 -6.92 -8.35
C LEU A 131 -4.35 -7.87 -7.48
N LYS A 132 -4.07 -7.91 -6.19
CA LYS A 132 -4.78 -8.72 -5.22
C LYS A 132 -5.19 -7.88 -4.03
N ARG A 133 -6.31 -8.26 -3.42
CA ARG A 133 -6.70 -7.68 -2.14
C ARG A 133 -5.82 -8.28 -1.03
N VAL A 134 -5.52 -7.44 -0.04
CA VAL A 134 -4.76 -7.86 1.14
C VAL A 134 -5.77 -8.26 2.23
N PRO A 135 -5.69 -9.48 2.75
CA PRO A 135 -6.57 -9.87 3.85
C PRO A 135 -6.34 -9.00 5.08
N GLN A 136 -7.40 -8.40 5.59
CA GLN A 136 -7.39 -7.62 6.84
C GLN A 136 -8.07 -8.39 7.97
N HIS A 137 -8.88 -9.39 7.63
CA HIS A 137 -9.60 -10.24 8.57
C HIS A 137 -9.38 -11.71 8.22
N PRO A 138 -9.35 -12.61 9.22
CA PRO A 138 -9.07 -14.04 8.98
C PRO A 138 -9.99 -14.70 7.95
N GLU A 139 -11.26 -14.32 7.90
CA GLU A 139 -12.22 -14.90 6.96
C GLU A 139 -11.95 -14.52 5.50
N GLN A 140 -11.11 -13.54 5.25
CA GLN A 140 -10.71 -13.12 3.90
C GLN A 140 -9.57 -13.97 3.35
N ALA A 141 -8.82 -14.64 4.23
CA ALA A 141 -7.73 -15.51 3.80
C ALA A 141 -8.31 -16.70 3.02
N GLY A 142 -7.75 -16.97 1.84
CA GLY A 142 -8.21 -18.04 0.98
C GLY A 142 -9.37 -17.70 0.05
N ARG A 143 -9.92 -16.48 0.15
CA ARG A 143 -10.96 -16.04 -0.78
C ARG A 143 -10.35 -15.68 -2.14
N LEU A 144 -11.13 -15.90 -3.19
CA LEU A 144 -10.74 -15.52 -4.54
C LEU A 144 -10.49 -14.01 -4.61
N GLY A 145 -9.38 -13.63 -5.23
CA GLY A 145 -8.97 -12.23 -5.37
C GLY A 145 -8.14 -11.69 -4.23
N PHE A 146 -7.99 -12.43 -3.14
CA PHE A 146 -7.14 -12.07 -2.01
C PHE A 146 -5.79 -12.76 -2.09
N GLU A 147 -4.73 -12.12 -1.58
CA GLU A 147 -3.42 -12.76 -1.45
C GLU A 147 -3.49 -13.92 -0.48
N VAL A 148 -2.69 -14.94 -0.75
CA VAL A 148 -2.55 -16.08 0.14
C VAL A 148 -1.52 -15.74 1.21
N PRO A 149 -1.85 -15.88 2.52
CA PRO A 149 -0.88 -15.63 3.58
C PRO A 149 0.35 -16.54 3.48
N ASN A 150 1.52 -16.02 3.89
CA ASN A 150 2.74 -16.82 3.93
C ASN A 150 2.61 -17.98 4.93
N LYS A 151 1.90 -17.75 6.02
CA LYS A 151 1.65 -18.75 7.06
C LYS A 151 0.18 -18.80 7.40
N LYS A 152 -0.28 -19.96 7.79
CA LYS A 152 -1.68 -20.18 8.15
C LYS A 152 -2.01 -19.62 9.53
#